data_b22c01b3d05deae1607e3d66c818e9ec
#
_entry.id   b22c01b3d05deae1607e3d66c818e9ec
#
_cell.length_a   1.000
_cell.length_b   1.000
_cell.length_c   1.000
_cell.angle_alpha   90.00
_cell.angle_beta   90.00
_cell.angle_gamma   90.00
#
_symmetry.space_group_name_H-M   'P 1'
#
loop_
_entity.id
_entity.type
_entity.pdbx_description
1 polymer ?
#
loop_
_entity_poly.entity_id
_entity_poly.type
_entity_poly.pdbx_seq_one_letter_code
_entity_poly.pdbx_strand_id
1 'polypeptide(L)'
;MEELCFSIDEERYDDRHGHILSLDGWYIHPEKKECGFVLLGDGYEKIDLPEIEHRERPDVLTALNTDCGEVLPGFTVHIPEVLKLMEKFGDLELFLTEGDNRISIWSINAEDLHELVKESLVEFHLDRIEVLYGTMLEIQGWAVDQRGSVEVTVHKEDASLLDCRITRGRRPDVVERRGLDDVYRSQEIGFRISAALPEIPGKKIILHFCGDSVTKTYDIDVETLRKEQKPKGFFHRLFH
;
A
#
# COMPACT_ATOMS: atom_id res chain seq x y z
N MET A 1 30.86 9.98 1.12
CA MET A 1 29.72 10.40 0.30
C MET A 1 29.91 11.89 0.09
N GLU A 2 29.97 12.35 -1.15
CA GLU A 2 30.30 13.76 -1.48
C GLU A 2 29.06 14.62 -1.71
N GLU A 3 27.90 13.99 -1.86
CA GLU A 3 26.61 14.66 -2.17
C GLU A 3 25.52 14.23 -1.19
N LEU A 4 24.49 15.07 -1.05
CA LEU A 4 23.26 14.76 -0.31
C LEU A 4 22.53 13.61 -1.01
N CYS A 5 22.21 12.55 -0.26
CA CYS A 5 21.41 11.44 -0.73
C CYS A 5 20.04 11.45 -0.05
N PHE A 6 18.98 11.13 -0.78
CA PHE A 6 17.62 11.07 -0.26
C PHE A 6 16.77 10.08 -1.05
N SER A 7 15.66 9.66 -0.45
CA SER A 7 14.57 8.92 -1.10
C SER A 7 13.25 9.21 -0.41
N ILE A 8 12.17 9.24 -1.17
CA ILE A 8 10.81 9.02 -0.68
C ILE A 8 10.53 7.53 -0.86
N ASP A 9 10.25 6.85 0.24
CA ASP A 9 10.03 5.40 0.25
C ASP A 9 8.56 5.05 0.10
N GLU A 10 7.68 5.91 0.63
CA GLU A 10 6.23 5.66 0.64
C GLU A 10 5.44 6.96 0.61
N GLU A 11 4.36 6.94 -0.15
CA GLU A 11 3.33 7.98 -0.20
C GLU A 11 2.01 7.35 0.24
N ARG A 12 1.33 7.95 1.24
CA ARG A 12 0.06 7.46 1.75
C ARG A 12 -0.95 8.59 1.86
N TYR A 13 -2.14 8.37 1.31
CA TYR A 13 -3.24 9.29 1.47
C TYR A 13 -4.26 8.75 2.46
N ASP A 14 -4.66 9.60 3.41
CA ASP A 14 -5.70 9.33 4.41
C ASP A 14 -6.89 10.27 4.21
N ASP A 15 -8.01 9.71 3.75
CA ASP A 15 -9.25 10.44 3.50
C ASP A 15 -10.02 10.76 4.80
N ARG A 16 -9.88 9.90 5.83
CA ARG A 16 -10.68 9.97 7.06
C ARG A 16 -10.23 11.04 8.03
N HIS A 17 -8.94 11.27 8.13
CA HIS A 17 -8.37 12.19 9.12
C HIS A 17 -8.08 13.58 8.56
N GLY A 18 -8.77 13.99 7.50
CA GLY A 18 -8.68 15.35 6.96
C GLY A 18 -7.88 15.46 5.66
N HIS A 19 -7.96 14.44 4.80
CA HIS A 19 -7.29 14.44 3.50
C HIS A 19 -5.79 14.68 3.63
N ILE A 20 -5.14 13.88 4.50
CA ILE A 20 -3.71 13.99 4.78
C ILE A 20 -2.92 13.17 3.77
N LEU A 21 -1.95 13.80 3.13
CA LEU A 21 -0.90 13.11 2.40
C LEU A 21 0.33 12.99 3.29
N SER A 22 0.77 11.76 3.53
CA SER A 22 1.96 11.44 4.31
C SER A 22 3.08 10.95 3.41
N LEU A 23 4.25 11.54 3.54
CA LEU A 23 5.45 11.19 2.81
C LEU A 23 6.46 10.62 3.80
N ASP A 24 6.80 9.35 3.65
CA ASP A 24 7.86 8.69 4.40
C ASP A 24 9.13 8.62 3.56
N GLY A 25 10.24 9.01 4.14
CA GLY A 25 11.51 9.01 3.42
C GLY A 25 12.73 9.08 4.34
N TRP A 26 13.86 9.32 3.73
CA TRP A 26 15.13 9.54 4.41
C TRP A 26 16.03 10.46 3.61
N TYR A 27 16.99 11.09 4.32
CA TYR A 27 18.11 11.81 3.69
C TYR A 27 19.39 11.57 4.48
N ILE A 28 20.53 11.67 3.81
CA ILE A 28 21.87 11.64 4.42
C ILE A 28 22.67 12.80 3.90
N HIS A 29 22.99 13.71 4.81
CA HIS A 29 23.84 14.86 4.51
C HIS A 29 25.33 14.49 4.61
N PRO A 30 26.19 14.86 3.62
CA PRO A 30 27.62 14.50 3.64
C PRO A 30 28.37 15.04 4.87
N GLU A 31 27.97 16.21 5.37
CA GLU A 31 28.54 16.83 6.56
C GLU A 31 27.79 16.48 7.85
N LYS A 32 26.87 15.50 7.82
CA LYS A 32 26.08 15.04 8.97
C LYS A 32 25.28 16.16 9.64
N LYS A 33 24.65 17.00 8.84
CA LYS A 33 23.83 18.13 9.29
C LYS A 33 22.36 17.83 9.13
N GLU A 34 21.54 18.45 9.96
CA GLU A 34 20.09 18.48 9.76
C GLU A 34 19.73 19.41 8.60
N CYS A 35 18.78 18.97 7.77
CA CYS A 35 18.14 19.75 6.73
C CYS A 35 16.76 20.20 7.20
N GLY A 36 16.37 21.41 6.80
CA GLY A 36 14.99 21.85 6.94
C GLY A 36 14.13 21.35 5.78
N PHE A 37 12.82 21.54 5.89
CA PHE A 37 11.86 21.20 4.86
C PHE A 37 11.02 22.42 4.49
N VAL A 38 10.70 22.56 3.20
CA VAL A 38 9.81 23.60 2.69
C VAL A 38 8.90 23.00 1.64
N LEU A 39 7.59 23.19 1.81
CA LEU A 39 6.58 22.86 0.80
C LEU A 39 6.24 24.13 0.03
N LEU A 40 6.28 24.08 -1.28
CA LEU A 40 5.91 25.16 -2.18
C LEU A 40 4.76 24.72 -3.09
N GLY A 41 3.87 25.65 -3.40
CA GLY A 41 2.93 25.54 -4.50
C GLY A 41 3.42 26.27 -5.74
N ASP A 42 2.61 26.29 -6.78
CA ASP A 42 2.86 27.05 -8.00
C ASP A 42 3.20 28.52 -7.69
N GLY A 43 4.15 29.07 -8.43
CA GLY A 43 4.63 30.44 -8.20
C GLY A 43 5.53 30.61 -6.98
N TYR A 44 6.01 29.51 -6.38
CA TYR A 44 6.89 29.48 -5.19
C TYR A 44 6.24 30.03 -3.91
N GLU A 45 4.92 29.99 -3.81
CA GLU A 45 4.21 30.35 -2.59
C GLU A 45 4.48 29.31 -1.50
N LYS A 46 5.04 29.78 -0.36
CA LYS A 46 5.39 28.89 0.76
C LYS A 46 4.14 28.43 1.50
N ILE A 47 4.05 27.13 1.70
CA ILE A 47 2.99 26.48 2.47
C ILE A 47 3.57 26.04 3.82
N ASP A 48 2.90 26.39 4.90
CA ASP A 48 3.33 25.98 6.23
C ASP A 48 3.14 24.47 6.41
N LEU A 49 4.21 23.78 6.76
CA LEU A 49 4.17 22.37 7.13
C LEU A 49 3.98 22.23 8.64
N PRO A 50 3.23 21.22 9.10
CA PRO A 50 3.23 20.82 10.50
C PRO A 50 4.63 20.29 10.90
N GLU A 51 4.76 19.93 12.17
CA GLU A 51 5.97 19.33 12.70
C GLU A 51 6.32 18.07 11.90
N ILE A 52 7.62 17.95 11.54
CA ILE A 52 8.14 16.81 10.81
C ILE A 52 8.66 15.79 11.83
N GLU A 53 8.20 14.57 11.70
CA GLU A 53 8.67 13.48 12.53
C GLU A 53 10.00 12.95 12.02
N HIS A 54 11.00 12.84 12.90
CA HIS A 54 12.30 12.26 12.57
C HIS A 54 12.49 10.91 13.25
N ARG A 55 13.18 9.98 12.57
CA ARG A 55 13.40 8.61 13.06
C ARG A 55 14.75 8.05 12.62
N GLU A 56 15.21 7.03 13.35
CA GLU A 56 16.36 6.23 12.95
C GLU A 56 16.05 5.38 11.70
N ARG A 57 17.05 5.16 10.85
CA ARG A 57 17.00 4.29 9.67
C ARG A 57 18.27 3.43 9.57
N PRO A 58 18.45 2.47 10.50
CA PRO A 58 19.61 1.58 10.50
C PRO A 58 19.73 0.73 9.24
N ASP A 59 18.59 0.43 8.58
CA ASP A 59 18.51 -0.24 7.30
C ASP A 59 19.22 0.55 6.19
N VAL A 60 18.92 1.86 6.09
CA VAL A 60 19.53 2.77 5.11
C VAL A 60 21.02 2.96 5.39
N LEU A 61 21.39 3.19 6.66
CA LEU A 61 22.79 3.38 7.05
C LEU A 61 23.63 2.13 6.73
N THR A 62 23.08 0.94 6.96
CA THR A 62 23.72 -0.32 6.61
C THR A 62 23.86 -0.50 5.10
N ALA A 63 22.77 -0.25 4.35
CA ALA A 63 22.76 -0.40 2.89
C ALA A 63 23.75 0.51 2.19
N LEU A 64 23.90 1.76 2.68
CA LEU A 64 24.80 2.75 2.12
C LEU A 64 26.21 2.70 2.72
N ASN A 65 26.45 1.82 3.69
CA ASN A 65 27.71 1.70 4.44
C ASN A 65 28.21 3.07 4.95
N THR A 66 27.34 3.81 5.62
CA THR A 66 27.60 5.17 6.11
C THR A 66 27.07 5.36 7.52
N ASP A 67 27.38 6.49 8.12
CA ASP A 67 26.79 6.94 9.37
C ASP A 67 26.33 8.41 9.23
N CYS A 68 25.34 8.82 10.00
CA CYS A 68 24.75 10.17 9.99
C CYS A 68 25.11 10.97 11.26
N GLY A 69 25.97 10.46 12.14
CA GLY A 69 26.28 11.08 13.42
C GLY A 69 25.09 11.05 14.37
N GLU A 70 24.68 12.21 14.89
CA GLU A 70 23.53 12.36 15.78
C GLU A 70 22.23 12.71 15.00
N VAL A 71 22.29 12.90 13.69
CA VAL A 71 21.13 13.23 12.84
C VAL A 71 20.27 11.99 12.64
N LEU A 72 18.96 12.13 12.80
CA LEU A 72 17.99 11.09 12.48
C LEU A 72 17.66 11.16 10.98
N PRO A 73 18.11 10.19 10.18
CA PRO A 73 18.03 10.31 8.72
C PRO A 73 16.62 10.09 8.16
N GLY A 74 15.76 9.35 8.86
CA GLY A 74 14.38 9.14 8.44
C GLY A 74 13.48 10.30 8.80
N PHE A 75 12.49 10.54 7.96
CA PHE A 75 11.47 11.56 8.22
C PHE A 75 10.08 11.09 7.78
N THR A 76 9.07 11.70 8.39
CA THR A 76 7.68 11.66 7.92
C THR A 76 7.15 13.08 7.85
N VAL A 77 6.66 13.47 6.68
CA VAL A 77 6.00 14.76 6.44
C VAL A 77 4.51 14.50 6.28
N HIS A 78 3.68 15.19 7.06
CA HIS A 78 2.23 15.16 6.92
C HIS A 78 1.75 16.46 6.25
N ILE A 79 1.09 16.35 5.10
CA ILE A 79 0.51 17.48 4.37
C ILE A 79 -1.01 17.41 4.57
N PRO A 80 -1.57 18.18 5.52
CA PRO A 80 -3.00 18.16 5.79
C PRO A 80 -3.78 18.86 4.69
N GLU A 81 -5.04 18.48 4.51
CA GLU A 81 -5.97 19.07 3.54
C GLU A 81 -5.38 19.20 2.12
N VAL A 82 -4.58 18.20 1.70
CA VAL A 82 -3.80 18.24 0.44
C VAL A 82 -4.66 18.60 -0.77
N LEU A 83 -5.91 18.14 -0.84
CA LEU A 83 -6.83 18.47 -1.93
C LEU A 83 -7.11 19.97 -2.00
N LYS A 84 -7.34 20.63 -0.85
CA LYS A 84 -7.56 22.09 -0.79
C LYS A 84 -6.27 22.87 -1.10
N LEU A 85 -5.13 22.34 -0.68
CA LEU A 85 -3.84 22.96 -1.02
C LEU A 85 -3.62 22.93 -2.54
N MET A 86 -3.88 21.80 -3.20
CA MET A 86 -3.80 21.67 -4.65
C MET A 86 -4.77 22.62 -5.37
N GLU A 87 -6.02 22.75 -4.90
CA GLU A 87 -6.99 23.69 -5.48
C GLU A 87 -6.52 25.15 -5.37
N LYS A 88 -5.83 25.50 -4.29
CA LYS A 88 -5.40 26.88 -4.03
C LYS A 88 -4.05 27.23 -4.66
N PHE A 89 -3.10 26.30 -4.64
CA PHE A 89 -1.70 26.55 -4.92
C PHE A 89 -1.16 25.80 -6.14
N GLY A 90 -2.00 24.98 -6.82
CA GLY A 90 -1.56 24.18 -7.95
C GLY A 90 -0.67 23.01 -7.54
N ASP A 91 0.31 22.70 -8.37
CA ASP A 91 1.25 21.60 -8.10
C ASP A 91 2.06 21.86 -6.83
N LEU A 92 2.31 20.81 -6.06
CA LEU A 92 3.04 20.87 -4.80
C LEU A 92 4.43 20.27 -4.96
N GLU A 93 5.42 20.93 -4.36
CA GLU A 93 6.81 20.48 -4.40
C GLU A 93 7.46 20.61 -3.02
N LEU A 94 8.05 19.50 -2.53
CA LEU A 94 8.75 19.43 -1.24
C LEU A 94 10.25 19.52 -1.46
N PHE A 95 10.88 20.40 -0.71
CA PHE A 95 12.33 20.64 -0.76
C PHE A 95 12.98 20.32 0.58
N LEU A 96 14.18 19.74 0.52
CA LEU A 96 15.16 19.83 1.59
C LEU A 96 15.89 21.16 1.48
N THR A 97 16.15 21.78 2.63
CA THR A 97 16.83 23.09 2.68
C THR A 97 18.06 23.05 3.57
N GLU A 98 19.14 23.67 3.09
CA GLU A 98 20.35 23.97 3.86
C GLU A 98 20.71 25.45 3.65
N GLY A 99 20.40 26.29 4.63
CA GLY A 99 20.51 27.74 4.47
C GLY A 99 19.64 28.24 3.31
N ASP A 100 20.25 28.88 2.31
CA ASP A 100 19.55 29.37 1.11
C ASP A 100 19.41 28.32 0.00
N ASN A 101 20.09 27.19 0.12
CA ASN A 101 20.03 26.11 -0.88
C ASN A 101 18.76 25.29 -0.70
N ARG A 102 18.15 24.89 -1.83
CA ARG A 102 16.97 24.04 -1.88
C ARG A 102 17.18 22.91 -2.87
N ILE A 103 16.84 21.70 -2.46
CA ILE A 103 16.90 20.51 -3.31
C ILE A 103 15.51 19.91 -3.32
N SER A 104 14.89 19.85 -4.49
CA SER A 104 13.60 19.18 -4.67
C SER A 104 13.75 17.69 -4.41
N ILE A 105 12.89 17.16 -3.55
CA ILE A 105 12.91 15.75 -3.16
C ILE A 105 11.61 15.02 -3.51
N TRP A 106 10.54 15.78 -3.77
CA TRP A 106 9.24 15.24 -4.15
C TRP A 106 8.38 16.32 -4.80
N SER A 107 7.53 15.90 -5.74
CA SER A 107 6.51 16.77 -6.35
C SER A 107 5.28 15.95 -6.72
N ILE A 108 4.11 16.59 -6.72
CA ILE A 108 2.85 16.00 -7.15
C ILE A 108 2.02 17.02 -7.92
N ASN A 109 1.44 16.61 -9.04
CA ASN A 109 0.44 17.35 -9.78
C ASN A 109 -0.97 16.84 -9.47
N ALA A 110 -1.99 17.52 -10.01
CA ALA A 110 -3.39 17.19 -9.74
C ALA A 110 -3.79 15.80 -10.27
N GLU A 111 -3.22 15.34 -11.38
CA GLU A 111 -3.51 14.03 -11.98
C GLU A 111 -2.91 12.91 -11.12
N ASP A 112 -1.63 13.05 -10.75
CA ASP A 112 -0.93 12.08 -9.90
C ASP A 112 -1.58 11.98 -8.51
N LEU A 113 -1.97 13.11 -7.90
CA LEU A 113 -2.70 13.10 -6.64
C LEU A 113 -4.05 12.38 -6.78
N HIS A 114 -4.77 12.60 -7.88
CA HIS A 114 -6.04 11.92 -8.10
C HIS A 114 -5.88 10.40 -8.21
N GLU A 115 -4.85 9.92 -8.88
CA GLU A 115 -4.55 8.47 -8.95
C GLU A 115 -4.11 7.93 -7.58
N LEU A 116 -3.26 8.64 -6.85
CA LEU A 116 -2.84 8.26 -5.50
C LEU A 116 -4.04 8.16 -4.54
N VAL A 117 -4.96 9.13 -4.59
CA VAL A 117 -6.21 9.09 -3.81
C VAL A 117 -7.00 7.83 -4.14
N LYS A 118 -7.22 7.53 -5.42
CA LYS A 118 -7.95 6.32 -5.83
C LYS A 118 -7.25 5.05 -5.33
N GLU A 119 -5.94 4.98 -5.48
CA GLU A 119 -5.17 3.82 -5.02
C GLU A 119 -5.22 3.63 -3.50
N SER A 120 -5.34 4.71 -2.75
CA SER A 120 -5.37 4.66 -1.29
C SER A 120 -6.75 4.36 -0.70
N LEU A 121 -7.85 4.62 -1.43
CA LEU A 121 -9.20 4.47 -0.87
C LEU A 121 -9.54 3.02 -0.50
N VAL A 122 -9.16 2.07 -1.33
CA VAL A 122 -9.41 0.64 -1.07
C VAL A 122 -8.08 -0.06 -0.83
N GLU A 123 -7.91 -0.64 0.34
CA GLU A 123 -6.77 -1.49 0.69
C GLU A 123 -7.23 -2.93 0.88
N PHE A 124 -6.46 -3.89 0.37
CA PHE A 124 -6.72 -5.31 0.59
C PHE A 124 -5.41 -6.09 0.73
N HIS A 125 -5.53 -7.25 1.35
CA HIS A 125 -4.43 -8.21 1.46
C HIS A 125 -4.96 -9.64 1.41
N LEU A 126 -4.24 -10.50 0.69
CA LEU A 126 -4.51 -11.92 0.65
C LEU A 126 -3.58 -12.65 1.62
N ASP A 127 -4.14 -13.11 2.74
CA ASP A 127 -3.36 -13.84 3.75
C ASP A 127 -2.98 -15.25 3.24
N ARG A 128 -3.88 -15.86 2.43
CA ARG A 128 -3.73 -17.24 2.00
C ARG A 128 -4.51 -17.53 0.71
N ILE A 129 -3.85 -18.25 -0.20
CA ILE A 129 -4.46 -18.84 -1.38
C ILE A 129 -4.01 -20.30 -1.41
N GLU A 130 -4.95 -21.23 -1.34
CA GLU A 130 -4.62 -22.67 -1.32
C GLU A 130 -5.69 -23.50 -2.00
N VAL A 131 -5.32 -24.71 -2.36
CA VAL A 131 -6.27 -25.72 -2.82
C VAL A 131 -6.34 -26.84 -1.80
N LEU A 132 -7.50 -27.00 -1.21
CA LEU A 132 -7.78 -28.06 -0.23
C LEU A 132 -8.25 -29.31 -0.95
N TYR A 133 -7.73 -30.46 -0.53
CA TYR A 133 -8.11 -31.78 -1.03
C TYR A 133 -8.04 -31.94 -2.57
N GLY A 134 -7.25 -31.09 -3.26
CA GLY A 134 -7.12 -31.10 -4.72
C GLY A 134 -8.34 -30.63 -5.50
N THR A 135 -9.42 -30.23 -4.83
CA THR A 135 -10.71 -29.92 -5.47
C THR A 135 -11.35 -28.61 -5.03
N MET A 136 -10.91 -28.01 -3.93
CA MET A 136 -11.50 -26.80 -3.36
C MET A 136 -10.45 -25.68 -3.33
N LEU A 137 -10.69 -24.61 -4.04
CA LEU A 137 -9.92 -23.37 -3.91
C LEU A 137 -10.42 -22.62 -2.68
N GLU A 138 -9.51 -22.26 -1.80
CA GLU A 138 -9.80 -21.40 -0.65
C GLU A 138 -8.88 -20.17 -0.68
N ILE A 139 -9.50 -18.99 -0.54
CA ILE A 139 -8.80 -17.70 -0.48
C ILE A 139 -9.24 -17.00 0.79
N GLN A 140 -8.29 -16.50 1.57
CA GLN A 140 -8.54 -15.74 2.78
C GLN A 140 -7.80 -14.42 2.74
N GLY A 141 -8.41 -13.39 3.30
CA GLY A 141 -7.80 -12.07 3.35
C GLY A 141 -8.67 -11.06 4.09
N TRP A 142 -8.34 -9.82 3.89
CA TRP A 142 -9.10 -8.68 4.38
C TRP A 142 -9.11 -7.55 3.35
N ALA A 143 -10.12 -6.70 3.42
CA ALA A 143 -10.24 -5.51 2.59
C ALA A 143 -10.97 -4.41 3.35
N VAL A 144 -10.52 -3.17 3.19
CA VAL A 144 -11.09 -1.96 3.79
C VAL A 144 -11.26 -0.87 2.75
N ASP A 145 -12.26 -0.02 2.94
CA ASP A 145 -12.44 1.22 2.20
C ASP A 145 -12.42 2.37 3.20
N GLN A 146 -11.68 3.42 2.91
CA GLN A 146 -11.61 4.61 3.79
C GLN A 146 -12.94 5.34 3.91
N ARG A 147 -13.84 5.19 2.94
CA ARG A 147 -15.15 5.89 2.89
C ARG A 147 -16.33 5.03 3.28
N GLY A 148 -16.20 3.71 3.20
CA GLY A 148 -17.33 2.82 3.41
C GLY A 148 -16.99 1.38 3.67
N SER A 149 -17.71 0.48 3.03
CA SER A 149 -17.49 -0.96 3.08
C SER A 149 -16.99 -1.48 1.74
N VAL A 150 -16.21 -2.57 1.79
CA VAL A 150 -15.76 -3.25 0.56
C VAL A 150 -16.65 -4.45 0.29
N GLU A 151 -17.26 -4.49 -0.89
CA GLU A 151 -17.84 -5.71 -1.43
C GLU A 151 -16.76 -6.51 -2.15
N VAL A 152 -16.71 -7.82 -1.88
CA VAL A 152 -15.77 -8.72 -2.55
C VAL A 152 -16.55 -9.63 -3.48
N THR A 153 -16.20 -9.64 -4.76
CA THR A 153 -16.79 -10.52 -5.77
C THR A 153 -15.71 -11.28 -6.53
N VAL A 154 -16.07 -12.43 -7.10
CA VAL A 154 -15.14 -13.25 -7.86
C VAL A 154 -15.67 -13.40 -9.28
N HIS A 155 -14.83 -13.10 -10.24
CA HIS A 155 -15.15 -13.18 -11.65
C HIS A 155 -14.29 -14.24 -12.35
N LYS A 156 -14.86 -14.83 -13.38
CA LYS A 156 -14.14 -15.68 -14.32
C LYS A 156 -13.35 -14.84 -15.31
N GLU A 157 -12.52 -15.49 -16.12
CA GLU A 157 -11.73 -14.83 -17.17
C GLU A 157 -12.59 -14.10 -18.22
N ASP A 158 -13.84 -14.54 -18.43
CA ASP A 158 -14.82 -13.90 -19.32
C ASP A 158 -15.63 -12.78 -18.65
N ALA A 159 -15.20 -12.32 -17.49
CA ALA A 159 -15.83 -11.32 -16.64
C ALA A 159 -17.21 -11.72 -16.05
N SER A 160 -17.70 -12.94 -16.26
CA SER A 160 -18.90 -13.43 -15.58
C SER A 160 -18.63 -13.77 -14.13
N LEU A 161 -19.63 -13.65 -13.26
CA LEU A 161 -19.49 -14.03 -11.84
C LEU A 161 -19.21 -15.54 -11.70
N LEU A 162 -18.26 -15.84 -10.82
CA LEU A 162 -18.02 -17.23 -10.40
C LEU A 162 -19.00 -17.57 -9.28
N ASP A 163 -19.66 -18.74 -9.40
CA ASP A 163 -20.44 -19.29 -8.29
C ASP A 163 -19.48 -19.77 -7.21
N CYS A 164 -19.44 -19.07 -6.09
CA CYS A 164 -18.59 -19.36 -4.96
C CYS A 164 -19.23 -18.91 -3.66
N ARG A 165 -18.80 -19.51 -2.56
CA ARG A 165 -19.22 -19.09 -1.23
C ARG A 165 -18.27 -18.04 -0.69
N ILE A 166 -18.79 -16.85 -0.37
CA ILE A 166 -18.04 -15.79 0.31
C ILE A 166 -18.60 -15.64 1.73
N THR A 167 -17.73 -15.71 2.72
CA THR A 167 -18.06 -15.43 4.12
C THR A 167 -17.24 -14.26 4.61
N ARG A 168 -17.88 -13.40 5.42
CA ARG A 168 -17.24 -12.22 6.00
C ARG A 168 -16.99 -12.44 7.48
N GLY A 169 -16.05 -11.72 8.05
CA GLY A 169 -15.72 -11.79 9.47
C GLY A 169 -14.89 -10.58 9.94
N ARG A 170 -14.90 -10.39 11.26
CA ARG A 170 -14.10 -9.34 11.89
C ARG A 170 -12.63 -9.76 11.96
N ARG A 171 -11.73 -8.78 11.85
CA ARG A 171 -10.28 -8.98 11.90
C ARG A 171 -9.62 -7.97 12.84
N PRO A 172 -9.91 -8.01 14.14
CA PRO A 172 -9.28 -7.10 15.10
C PRO A 172 -7.75 -7.24 15.13
N ASP A 173 -7.24 -8.42 14.83
CA ASP A 173 -5.81 -8.71 14.70
C ASP A 173 -5.14 -7.90 13.55
N VAL A 174 -5.86 -7.69 12.46
CA VAL A 174 -5.40 -6.87 11.34
C VAL A 174 -5.43 -5.40 11.71
N VAL A 175 -6.53 -4.94 12.31
CA VAL A 175 -6.69 -3.53 12.72
C VAL A 175 -5.53 -3.13 13.64
N GLU A 176 -5.21 -3.94 14.65
CA GLU A 176 -4.13 -3.66 15.59
C GLU A 176 -2.75 -3.70 14.92
N ARG A 177 -2.45 -4.77 14.16
CA ARG A 177 -1.13 -4.97 13.54
C ARG A 177 -0.81 -3.95 12.45
N ARG A 178 -1.83 -3.49 11.71
CA ARG A 178 -1.68 -2.51 10.62
C ARG A 178 -1.88 -1.06 11.06
N GLY A 179 -2.27 -0.85 12.32
CA GLY A 179 -2.60 0.50 12.80
C GLY A 179 -3.79 1.13 12.11
N LEU A 180 -4.75 0.29 11.65
CA LEU A 180 -5.97 0.79 11.01
C LEU A 180 -6.86 1.50 12.03
N ASP A 181 -7.71 2.41 11.53
CA ASP A 181 -8.69 3.11 12.35
C ASP A 181 -9.57 2.12 13.15
N ASP A 182 -9.82 2.45 14.41
CA ASP A 182 -10.61 1.62 15.33
C ASP A 182 -12.05 1.34 14.85
N VAL A 183 -12.59 2.16 13.96
CA VAL A 183 -13.89 1.91 13.33
C VAL A 183 -13.94 0.54 12.64
N TYR A 184 -12.83 0.07 12.10
CA TYR A 184 -12.75 -1.23 11.45
C TYR A 184 -12.81 -2.41 12.41
N ARG A 185 -12.62 -2.22 13.74
CA ARG A 185 -12.76 -3.30 14.74
C ARG A 185 -14.18 -3.87 14.77
N SER A 186 -15.18 -3.06 14.49
CA SER A 186 -16.59 -3.48 14.46
C SER A 186 -17.04 -4.00 13.10
N GLN A 187 -16.28 -3.75 12.04
CA GLN A 187 -16.62 -4.13 10.66
C GLN A 187 -16.13 -5.54 10.31
N GLU A 188 -16.82 -6.17 9.37
CA GLU A 188 -16.45 -7.48 8.84
C GLU A 188 -15.48 -7.33 7.66
N ILE A 189 -14.28 -6.78 7.93
CA ILE A 189 -13.26 -6.52 6.92
C ILE A 189 -12.59 -7.79 6.38
N GLY A 190 -12.61 -8.88 7.14
CA GLY A 190 -12.10 -10.17 6.70
C GLY A 190 -13.02 -10.86 5.72
N PHE A 191 -12.46 -11.67 4.82
CA PHE A 191 -13.22 -12.52 3.92
C PHE A 191 -12.57 -13.90 3.76
N ARG A 192 -13.43 -14.89 3.47
CA ARG A 192 -13.04 -16.22 3.01
C ARG A 192 -13.88 -16.58 1.80
N ILE A 193 -13.23 -16.96 0.71
CA ILE A 193 -13.86 -17.42 -0.52
C ILE A 193 -13.57 -18.89 -0.67
N SER A 194 -14.62 -19.68 -0.98
CA SER A 194 -14.49 -21.11 -1.26
C SER A 194 -15.19 -21.43 -2.58
N ALA A 195 -14.46 -22.04 -3.52
CA ALA A 195 -14.95 -22.39 -4.85
C ALA A 195 -14.50 -23.81 -5.23
N ALA A 196 -15.37 -24.55 -5.92
CA ALA A 196 -15.00 -25.85 -6.46
C ALA A 196 -14.04 -25.68 -7.64
N LEU A 197 -12.78 -26.08 -7.46
CA LEU A 197 -11.71 -25.91 -8.47
C LEU A 197 -12.03 -26.54 -9.83
N PRO A 198 -12.66 -27.72 -9.94
CA PRO A 198 -13.07 -28.30 -11.23
C PRO A 198 -14.12 -27.48 -11.98
N GLU A 199 -14.90 -26.67 -11.27
CA GLU A 199 -15.97 -25.84 -11.83
C GLU A 199 -15.49 -24.46 -12.29
N ILE A 200 -14.22 -24.11 -12.00
CA ILE A 200 -13.61 -22.85 -12.45
C ILE A 200 -13.17 -23.03 -13.91
N PRO A 201 -13.85 -22.40 -14.88
CA PRO A 201 -13.42 -22.41 -16.25
C PRO A 201 -12.21 -21.51 -16.46
N GLY A 202 -11.39 -21.80 -17.47
CA GLY A 202 -10.25 -20.95 -17.81
C GLY A 202 -9.03 -21.14 -16.94
N LYS A 203 -8.12 -20.19 -17.06
CA LYS A 203 -6.79 -20.22 -16.42
C LYS A 203 -6.69 -19.30 -15.22
N LYS A 204 -7.55 -18.31 -15.13
CA LYS A 204 -7.52 -17.32 -14.06
C LYS A 204 -8.92 -17.00 -13.53
N ILE A 205 -8.94 -16.50 -12.31
CA ILE A 205 -10.07 -15.79 -11.72
C ILE A 205 -9.62 -14.41 -11.31
N ILE A 206 -10.57 -13.47 -11.22
CA ILE A 206 -10.32 -12.09 -10.88
C ILE A 206 -11.13 -11.78 -9.63
N LEU A 207 -10.46 -11.40 -8.56
CA LEU A 207 -11.10 -10.83 -7.38
C LEU A 207 -11.35 -9.35 -7.62
N HIS A 208 -12.57 -8.90 -7.34
CA HIS A 208 -12.91 -7.48 -7.32
C HIS A 208 -13.18 -7.06 -5.89
N PHE A 209 -12.55 -5.98 -5.48
CA PHE A 209 -12.72 -5.30 -4.21
C PHE A 209 -13.41 -3.97 -4.50
N CYS A 210 -14.74 -3.97 -4.43
CA CYS A 210 -15.57 -2.83 -4.79
C CYS A 210 -15.84 -1.98 -3.56
N GLY A 211 -15.19 -0.84 -3.46
CA GLY A 211 -15.49 0.22 -2.50
C GLY A 211 -16.54 1.20 -3.03
N ASP A 212 -16.84 2.23 -2.27
CA ASP A 212 -17.86 3.23 -2.62
C ASP A 212 -17.53 4.00 -3.90
N SER A 213 -16.26 4.25 -4.17
CA SER A 213 -15.82 5.09 -5.30
C SER A 213 -14.84 4.40 -6.24
N VAL A 214 -14.20 3.32 -5.79
CA VAL A 214 -13.11 2.64 -6.50
C VAL A 214 -13.27 1.14 -6.43
N THR A 215 -12.95 0.45 -7.52
CA THR A 215 -12.83 -1.00 -7.56
C THR A 215 -11.38 -1.37 -7.85
N LYS A 216 -10.76 -2.15 -6.96
CA LYS A 216 -9.48 -2.80 -7.20
C LYS A 216 -9.66 -4.24 -7.65
N THR A 217 -8.73 -4.73 -8.43
CA THR A 217 -8.77 -6.11 -8.94
C THR A 217 -7.47 -6.85 -8.61
N TYR A 218 -7.60 -8.17 -8.46
CA TYR A 218 -6.46 -9.05 -8.28
C TYR A 218 -6.65 -10.35 -9.07
N ASP A 219 -5.71 -10.64 -9.96
CA ASP A 219 -5.74 -11.84 -10.80
C ASP A 219 -5.09 -13.03 -10.08
N ILE A 220 -5.76 -14.18 -10.06
CA ILE A 220 -5.23 -15.43 -9.53
C ILE A 220 -5.09 -16.44 -10.66
N ASP A 221 -3.86 -16.92 -10.89
CA ASP A 221 -3.56 -17.98 -11.85
C ASP A 221 -3.94 -19.35 -11.29
N VAL A 222 -5.11 -19.82 -11.69
CA VAL A 222 -5.65 -21.12 -11.28
C VAL A 222 -4.90 -22.29 -11.95
N GLU A 223 -4.30 -22.07 -13.11
CA GLU A 223 -3.54 -23.11 -13.79
C GLU A 223 -2.25 -23.47 -13.03
N THR A 224 -1.57 -22.46 -12.50
CA THR A 224 -0.39 -22.66 -11.64
C THR A 224 -0.78 -23.39 -10.36
N LEU A 225 -1.86 -22.99 -9.68
CA LEU A 225 -2.37 -23.67 -8.49
C LEU A 225 -2.71 -25.15 -8.75
N ARG A 226 -3.30 -25.48 -9.90
CA ARG A 226 -3.59 -26.87 -10.31
C ARG A 226 -2.33 -27.70 -10.55
N LYS A 227 -1.25 -27.06 -11.06
CA LYS A 227 0.03 -27.75 -11.34
C LYS A 227 0.80 -28.04 -10.06
N GLU A 228 0.81 -27.12 -9.10
CA GLU A 228 1.49 -27.28 -7.82
C GLU A 228 0.92 -28.41 -6.98
N GLN A 229 -0.33 -28.76 -7.21
CA GLN A 229 -1.06 -29.84 -6.49
C GLN A 229 -0.89 -31.22 -7.10
N LYS A 230 -0.28 -31.38 -8.26
CA LYS A 230 0.04 -32.72 -8.74
C LYS A 230 1.01 -33.35 -7.73
N PRO A 231 0.68 -34.48 -7.08
CA PRO A 231 1.56 -35.10 -6.13
C PRO A 231 2.91 -35.31 -6.81
N LYS A 232 3.97 -34.74 -6.25
CA LYS A 232 5.34 -35.09 -6.62
C LYS A 232 5.39 -36.61 -6.47
N GLY A 233 5.45 -37.33 -7.58
CA GLY A 233 5.25 -38.77 -7.66
C GLY A 233 6.06 -39.45 -6.56
N PHE A 234 5.35 -40.16 -5.69
CA PHE A 234 5.94 -41.14 -4.80
C PHE A 234 6.52 -42.25 -5.72
N PHE A 235 7.77 -42.07 -6.10
CA PHE A 235 8.56 -43.19 -6.57
C PHE A 235 8.79 -44.10 -5.37
N HIS A 236 7.84 -45.00 -5.11
CA HIS A 236 8.12 -46.18 -4.34
C HIS A 236 9.17 -46.98 -5.12
N ARG A 237 10.43 -46.82 -4.74
CA ARG A 237 11.44 -47.83 -5.04
C ARG A 237 11.05 -49.07 -4.24
N LEU A 238 10.27 -49.93 -4.87
CA LEU A 238 10.29 -51.34 -4.58
C LEU A 238 11.62 -51.88 -5.04
N PHE A 239 12.50 -52.14 -4.11
CA PHE A 239 13.67 -53.01 -4.34
C PHE A 239 13.50 -54.27 -3.58
N HIS A 240 13.62 -55.33 -4.33
CA HIS A 240 13.79 -56.74 -3.99
C HIS A 240 14.83 -56.96 -2.88
#